data_671679ebc914c6a143ed4564e8d47a1f
#
_entry.id   671679ebc914c6a143ed4564e8d47a1f
#
_cell.length_a   1.000
_cell.length_b   1.000
_cell.length_c   1.000
_cell.angle_alpha   90.00
_cell.angle_beta   90.00
_cell.angle_gamma   90.00
#
_symmetry.space_group_name_H-M   'P 1'
#
loop_
_entity.id
_entity.type
_entity.pdbx_description
1 polymer ?
#
loop_
_entity_poly.entity_id
_entity_poly.type
_entity_poly.pdbx_seq_one_letter_code
_entity_poly.pdbx_strand_id
1 'polypeptide(L)'
;MNPSKLRRRIAYEAACLMYRRQESEYYRAKQKAARRLCRGWVKPADLPSNEEIRDEIQSLARLYEGEHRTDNLREMRFEALRMMRLLRRFRPRLIGSVLTGHVRVGSDIDIHVFSDSIEAVTHVLEEQALVYDVERKQVRKDGVERIFTHIHVRDRYPFELTIYAAAKVRVVFKSSITGKAIERASIPQLEQFLASEYPELEVETAVVEMEDRVDRFQVYQSLLLPLEYVKEDPRYHPEGDALYHSLQVFDLARDELPYDEEFLLAALLHDVGKAIDRRDHVAAGLEALQGFITDRTAWFIEHHMLGHGILDGTIGARARRRLHASEQFEELELLCKCDRDGRQVGVVTPDVEDALEYIRELGRTFG
;
A
#
# COMPACT_ATOMS: atom_id res chain seq x y z
N MET A 1 -25.14 -18.81 26.62
CA MET A 1 -25.27 -18.33 25.22
C MET A 1 -25.29 -19.57 24.32
N ASN A 2 -26.15 -19.60 23.28
CA ASN A 2 -26.18 -20.75 22.34
C ASN A 2 -24.79 -20.88 21.68
N PRO A 3 -24.17 -22.09 21.69
CA PRO A 3 -22.82 -22.32 21.13
C PRO A 3 -22.64 -21.79 19.70
N SER A 4 -23.65 -21.97 18.84
CA SER A 4 -23.59 -21.46 17.46
C SER A 4 -23.58 -19.92 17.37
N LYS A 5 -24.25 -19.23 18.30
CA LYS A 5 -24.26 -17.76 18.37
C LYS A 5 -22.93 -17.21 18.88
N LEU A 6 -22.31 -17.89 19.85
CA LEU A 6 -20.99 -17.53 20.36
C LEU A 6 -19.92 -17.70 19.27
N ARG A 7 -19.92 -18.84 18.56
CA ARG A 7 -18.99 -19.15 17.48
C ARG A 7 -19.02 -18.07 16.37
N ARG A 8 -20.22 -17.68 15.91
CA ARG A 8 -20.39 -16.59 14.94
C ARG A 8 -19.83 -15.25 15.43
N ARG A 9 -20.10 -14.90 16.68
CA ARG A 9 -19.58 -13.65 17.27
C ARG A 9 -18.06 -13.65 17.37
N ILE A 10 -17.45 -14.80 17.70
CA ILE A 10 -15.99 -14.94 17.71
C ILE A 10 -15.46 -14.83 16.29
N ALA A 11 -16.12 -15.44 15.28
CA ALA A 11 -15.73 -15.34 13.88
C ALA A 11 -15.72 -13.88 13.41
N TYR A 12 -16.82 -13.16 13.65
CA TYR A 12 -16.94 -11.76 13.27
C TYR A 12 -15.89 -10.86 13.97
N GLU A 13 -15.72 -10.99 15.29
CA GLU A 13 -14.72 -10.20 16.04
C GLU A 13 -13.28 -10.52 15.57
N ALA A 14 -12.97 -11.80 15.30
CA ALA A 14 -11.69 -12.20 14.76
C ALA A 14 -11.48 -11.63 13.35
N ALA A 15 -12.53 -11.63 12.53
CA ALA A 15 -12.50 -11.03 11.20
C ALA A 15 -12.25 -9.51 11.27
N CYS A 16 -12.91 -8.80 12.19
CA CYS A 16 -12.66 -7.37 12.40
C CYS A 16 -11.19 -7.08 12.80
N LEU A 17 -10.63 -7.90 13.70
CA LEU A 17 -9.23 -7.78 14.10
C LEU A 17 -8.26 -7.97 12.93
N MET A 18 -8.53 -8.96 12.08
CA MET A 18 -7.72 -9.27 10.91
C MET A 18 -7.93 -8.26 9.78
N TYR A 19 -9.18 -7.82 9.56
CA TYR A 19 -9.50 -6.81 8.54
C TYR A 19 -8.80 -5.48 8.83
N ARG A 20 -8.79 -5.07 10.12
CA ARG A 20 -8.09 -3.86 10.60
C ARG A 20 -6.58 -4.05 10.82
N ARG A 21 -5.99 -5.15 10.37
CA ARG A 21 -4.58 -5.50 10.54
C ARG A 21 -4.05 -5.50 11.99
N GLN A 22 -4.94 -5.58 12.99
CA GLN A 22 -4.56 -5.69 14.40
C GLN A 22 -4.03 -7.09 14.75
N GLU A 23 -4.32 -8.08 13.92
CA GLU A 23 -3.80 -9.44 13.99
C GLU A 23 -3.64 -10.00 12.56
N SER A 24 -2.47 -10.61 12.30
CA SER A 24 -2.18 -11.23 10.99
C SER A 24 -2.51 -12.74 10.97
N GLU A 25 -2.48 -13.40 12.13
CA GLU A 25 -2.67 -14.86 12.21
C GLU A 25 -4.05 -15.24 12.73
N TYR A 26 -4.73 -16.14 12.02
CA TYR A 26 -6.06 -16.66 12.41
C TYR A 26 -6.12 -17.19 13.84
N TYR A 27 -5.07 -17.89 14.30
CA TYR A 27 -5.02 -18.43 15.65
C TYR A 27 -5.04 -17.32 16.70
N ARG A 28 -4.21 -16.29 16.52
CA ARG A 28 -4.13 -15.14 17.43
C ARG A 28 -5.43 -14.33 17.43
N ALA A 29 -5.96 -14.04 16.25
CA ALA A 29 -7.23 -13.32 16.07
C ALA A 29 -8.37 -14.04 16.83
N LYS A 30 -8.52 -15.37 16.65
CA LYS A 30 -9.54 -16.20 17.30
C LYS A 30 -9.40 -16.19 18.83
N GLN A 31 -8.18 -16.31 19.35
CA GLN A 31 -7.93 -16.28 20.80
C GLN A 31 -8.23 -14.90 21.39
N LYS A 32 -7.82 -13.82 20.71
CA LYS A 32 -8.08 -12.44 21.15
C LYS A 32 -9.56 -12.12 21.12
N ALA A 33 -10.27 -12.51 20.07
CA ALA A 33 -11.72 -12.37 19.94
C ALA A 33 -12.46 -13.14 21.04
N ALA A 34 -12.07 -14.40 21.30
CA ALA A 34 -12.67 -15.20 22.35
C ALA A 34 -12.51 -14.55 23.73
N ARG A 35 -11.32 -14.03 24.06
CA ARG A 35 -11.06 -13.34 25.35
C ARG A 35 -11.85 -12.04 25.49
N ARG A 36 -12.12 -11.30 24.40
CA ARG A 36 -12.96 -10.09 24.44
C ARG A 36 -14.42 -10.40 24.71
N LEU A 37 -14.92 -11.53 24.19
CA LEU A 37 -16.34 -11.90 24.26
C LEU A 37 -16.72 -12.78 25.44
N CYS A 38 -15.76 -13.50 26.05
CA CYS A 38 -16.01 -14.45 27.13
C CYS A 38 -15.10 -14.21 28.34
N ARG A 39 -15.70 -14.25 29.53
CA ARG A 39 -14.94 -14.24 30.81
C ARG A 39 -14.54 -15.67 31.18
N GLY A 40 -13.67 -16.30 30.39
CA GLY A 40 -13.20 -17.64 30.72
C GLY A 40 -12.77 -18.45 29.51
N TRP A 41 -12.53 -19.74 29.73
CA TRP A 41 -12.10 -20.66 28.69
C TRP A 41 -13.21 -20.99 27.71
N VAL A 42 -12.91 -20.93 26.41
CA VAL A 42 -13.82 -21.31 25.32
C VAL A 42 -13.43 -22.69 24.82
N LYS A 43 -14.41 -23.61 24.74
CA LYS A 43 -14.17 -24.95 24.22
C LYS A 43 -13.65 -24.87 22.76
N PRO A 44 -12.69 -25.72 22.36
CA PRO A 44 -12.19 -25.76 20.97
C PRO A 44 -13.31 -25.92 19.93
N ALA A 45 -14.37 -26.66 20.25
CA ALA A 45 -15.54 -26.84 19.39
C ALA A 45 -16.36 -25.56 19.17
N ASP A 46 -16.29 -24.61 20.09
CA ASP A 46 -16.99 -23.32 20.01
C ASP A 46 -16.14 -22.24 19.30
N LEU A 47 -14.87 -22.54 18.99
CA LEU A 47 -14.02 -21.66 18.20
C LEU A 47 -14.32 -21.82 16.70
N PRO A 48 -14.37 -20.71 15.94
CA PRO A 48 -14.58 -20.75 14.50
C PRO A 48 -13.39 -21.40 13.77
N SER A 49 -13.66 -21.99 12.60
CA SER A 49 -12.61 -22.40 11.67
C SER A 49 -11.93 -21.17 11.05
N ASN A 50 -10.78 -21.35 10.42
CA ASN A 50 -10.14 -20.27 9.66
C ASN A 50 -10.99 -19.88 8.43
N GLU A 51 -11.69 -20.84 7.86
CA GLU A 51 -12.61 -20.64 6.73
C GLU A 51 -13.79 -19.72 7.13
N GLU A 52 -14.42 -19.95 8.29
CA GLU A 52 -15.48 -19.09 8.80
C GLU A 52 -15.01 -17.65 9.03
N ILE A 53 -13.80 -17.47 9.55
CA ILE A 53 -13.22 -16.12 9.75
C ILE A 53 -12.91 -15.47 8.41
N ARG A 54 -12.34 -16.22 7.45
CA ARG A 54 -12.07 -15.71 6.09
C ARG A 54 -13.37 -15.23 5.43
N ASP A 55 -14.45 -15.99 5.53
CA ASP A 55 -15.72 -15.65 4.93
C ASP A 55 -16.35 -14.38 5.55
N GLU A 56 -16.15 -14.18 6.85
CA GLU A 56 -16.52 -12.91 7.52
C GLU A 56 -15.62 -11.73 7.07
N ILE A 57 -14.31 -11.95 6.90
CA ILE A 57 -13.40 -10.93 6.34
C ILE A 57 -13.88 -10.52 4.95
N GLN A 58 -14.27 -11.47 4.10
CA GLN A 58 -14.79 -11.18 2.76
C GLN A 58 -16.13 -10.43 2.79
N SER A 59 -16.95 -10.71 3.79
CA SER A 59 -18.21 -9.97 3.98
C SER A 59 -17.94 -8.51 4.37
N LEU A 60 -16.95 -8.27 5.23
CA LEU A 60 -16.49 -6.93 5.58
C LEU A 60 -15.88 -6.19 4.38
N ALA A 61 -15.00 -6.85 3.62
CA ALA A 61 -14.38 -6.28 2.43
C ALA A 61 -15.43 -5.86 1.38
N ARG A 62 -16.44 -6.70 1.13
CA ARG A 62 -17.56 -6.35 0.22
C ARG A 62 -18.35 -5.14 0.70
N LEU A 63 -18.53 -5.02 2.02
CA LEU A 63 -19.32 -3.94 2.61
C LEU A 63 -18.58 -2.59 2.56
N TYR A 64 -17.27 -2.60 2.80
CA TYR A 64 -16.48 -1.38 2.95
C TYR A 64 -15.74 -0.96 1.68
N GLU A 65 -15.33 -1.90 0.82
CA GLU A 65 -14.49 -1.63 -0.35
C GLU A 65 -15.29 -1.52 -1.68
N GLY A 66 -16.53 -2.05 -1.72
CA GLY A 66 -17.44 -1.90 -2.85
C GLY A 66 -16.85 -2.36 -4.20
N GLU A 67 -17.06 -1.55 -5.26
CA GLU A 67 -16.60 -1.83 -6.63
C GLU A 67 -15.08 -1.70 -6.78
N HIS A 68 -14.43 -0.84 -6.00
CA HIS A 68 -12.97 -0.67 -6.01
C HIS A 68 -12.22 -1.98 -5.76
N ARG A 69 -12.79 -2.87 -4.93
CA ARG A 69 -12.23 -4.20 -4.69
C ARG A 69 -12.13 -5.04 -5.97
N THR A 70 -13.09 -4.92 -6.87
CA THR A 70 -13.10 -5.68 -8.13
C THR A 70 -12.04 -5.19 -9.09
N ASP A 71 -11.89 -3.88 -9.21
CA ASP A 71 -10.86 -3.26 -10.04
C ASP A 71 -9.47 -3.56 -9.50
N ASN A 72 -9.27 -3.41 -8.19
CA ASN A 72 -8.03 -3.75 -7.52
C ASN A 72 -7.65 -5.24 -7.70
N LEU A 73 -8.61 -6.16 -7.54
CA LEU A 73 -8.37 -7.59 -7.79
C LEU A 73 -7.96 -7.86 -9.25
N ARG A 74 -8.61 -7.20 -10.20
CA ARG A 74 -8.26 -7.31 -11.62
C ARG A 74 -6.80 -6.87 -11.84
N GLU A 75 -6.43 -5.70 -11.36
CA GLU A 75 -5.05 -5.19 -11.47
C GLU A 75 -4.04 -6.12 -10.80
N MET A 76 -4.29 -6.57 -9.57
CA MET A 76 -3.41 -7.51 -8.87
C MET A 76 -3.20 -8.83 -9.65
N ARG A 77 -4.20 -9.32 -10.37
CA ARG A 77 -4.09 -10.53 -11.20
C ARG A 77 -3.19 -10.34 -12.41
N PHE A 78 -3.27 -9.18 -13.07
CA PHE A 78 -2.39 -8.85 -14.18
C PHE A 78 -0.95 -8.61 -13.71
N GLU A 79 -0.77 -7.92 -12.59
CA GLU A 79 0.54 -7.74 -11.95
C GLU A 79 1.14 -9.08 -11.51
N ALA A 80 0.32 -10.00 -11.00
CA ALA A 80 0.76 -11.36 -10.72
C ALA A 80 1.27 -12.07 -11.99
N LEU A 81 0.59 -11.92 -13.12
CA LEU A 81 1.03 -12.49 -14.39
C LEU A 81 2.35 -11.87 -14.85
N ARG A 82 2.50 -10.55 -14.76
CA ARG A 82 3.74 -9.83 -15.08
C ARG A 82 4.91 -10.38 -14.26
N MET A 83 4.79 -10.42 -12.94
CA MET A 83 5.83 -10.97 -12.05
C MET A 83 6.12 -12.44 -12.32
N MET A 84 5.10 -13.25 -12.59
CA MET A 84 5.29 -14.65 -12.93
C MET A 84 6.03 -14.83 -14.27
N ARG A 85 5.78 -13.98 -15.27
CA ARG A 85 6.51 -14.00 -16.56
C ARG A 85 7.98 -13.62 -16.37
N LEU A 86 8.26 -12.62 -15.52
CA LEU A 86 9.62 -12.26 -15.12
C LEU A 86 10.35 -13.46 -14.51
N LEU A 87 9.70 -14.17 -13.61
CA LEU A 87 10.24 -15.34 -12.90
C LEU A 87 10.02 -16.68 -13.63
N ARG A 88 9.68 -16.69 -14.92
CA ARG A 88 9.23 -17.88 -15.68
C ARG A 88 10.20 -19.07 -15.59
N ARG A 89 11.53 -18.81 -15.54
CA ARG A 89 12.55 -19.84 -15.42
C ARG A 89 12.46 -20.67 -14.14
N PHE A 90 11.83 -20.11 -13.08
CA PHE A 90 11.65 -20.75 -11.78
C PHE A 90 10.25 -21.38 -11.62
N ARG A 91 9.50 -21.57 -12.73
CA ARG A 91 8.19 -22.23 -12.75
C ARG A 91 7.19 -21.70 -11.72
N PRO A 92 6.95 -20.39 -11.62
CA PRO A 92 6.12 -19.79 -10.59
C PRO A 92 4.70 -20.33 -10.59
N ARG A 93 4.03 -20.21 -9.45
CA ARG A 93 2.62 -20.55 -9.26
C ARG A 93 1.96 -19.47 -8.42
N LEU A 94 0.95 -18.80 -8.99
CA LEU A 94 0.08 -17.92 -8.24
C LEU A 94 -0.75 -18.76 -7.28
N ILE A 95 -0.87 -18.30 -6.04
CA ILE A 95 -1.68 -18.89 -4.97
C ILE A 95 -2.46 -17.80 -4.23
N GLY A 96 -3.13 -18.15 -3.15
CA GLY A 96 -3.66 -17.20 -2.17
C GLY A 96 -4.89 -16.43 -2.63
N SER A 97 -5.06 -15.26 -2.02
CA SER A 97 -6.26 -14.43 -2.14
C SER A 97 -6.49 -13.88 -3.54
N VAL A 98 -5.43 -13.52 -4.24
CA VAL A 98 -5.50 -12.96 -5.60
C VAL A 98 -6.02 -13.98 -6.61
N LEU A 99 -5.56 -15.24 -6.51
CA LEU A 99 -6.08 -16.31 -7.35
C LEU A 99 -7.55 -16.60 -7.05
N THR A 100 -7.89 -16.75 -5.77
CA THR A 100 -9.23 -17.19 -5.33
C THR A 100 -10.26 -16.05 -5.26
N GLY A 101 -9.85 -14.81 -5.49
CA GLY A 101 -10.72 -13.63 -5.41
C GLY A 101 -11.04 -13.16 -4.00
N HIS A 102 -10.33 -13.67 -2.98
CA HIS A 102 -10.56 -13.32 -1.57
C HIS A 102 -9.66 -12.17 -1.10
N VAL A 103 -9.44 -11.16 -1.95
CA VAL A 103 -8.65 -9.99 -1.62
C VAL A 103 -9.40 -9.02 -0.72
N ARG A 104 -8.65 -8.21 -0.01
CA ARG A 104 -9.06 -7.01 0.72
C ARG A 104 -7.96 -5.95 0.52
N VAL A 105 -8.26 -4.72 0.88
CA VAL A 105 -7.24 -3.66 0.91
C VAL A 105 -5.98 -4.15 1.62
N GLY A 106 -4.83 -3.94 1.00
CA GLY A 106 -3.52 -4.37 1.48
C GLY A 106 -3.27 -5.88 1.46
N SER A 107 -3.97 -6.65 0.60
CA SER A 107 -3.59 -8.03 0.31
C SER A 107 -2.29 -8.08 -0.49
N ASP A 108 -1.42 -9.03 -0.16
CA ASP A 108 -0.22 -9.33 -0.93
C ASP A 108 -0.53 -10.26 -2.10
N ILE A 109 0.34 -10.26 -3.11
CA ILE A 109 0.30 -11.22 -4.22
C ILE A 109 1.24 -12.38 -3.88
N ASP A 110 0.66 -13.54 -3.56
CA ASP A 110 1.40 -14.73 -3.11
C ASP A 110 1.82 -15.60 -4.31
N ILE A 111 3.12 -15.83 -4.48
CA ILE A 111 3.67 -16.65 -5.54
C ILE A 111 4.64 -17.71 -4.99
N HIS A 112 4.38 -18.97 -5.28
CA HIS A 112 5.37 -20.03 -5.06
C HIS A 112 6.39 -20.03 -6.20
N VAL A 113 7.67 -19.99 -5.85
CA VAL A 113 8.81 -20.00 -6.77
C VAL A 113 9.68 -21.24 -6.52
N PHE A 114 10.09 -21.95 -7.56
CA PHE A 114 10.82 -23.20 -7.42
C PHE A 114 12.25 -23.03 -7.93
N SER A 115 13.18 -22.86 -6.99
CA SER A 115 14.60 -22.67 -7.25
C SER A 115 15.45 -23.30 -6.15
N ASP A 116 16.60 -23.86 -6.53
CA ASP A 116 17.61 -24.34 -5.57
C ASP A 116 18.61 -23.24 -5.21
N SER A 117 18.56 -22.06 -5.88
CA SER A 117 19.34 -20.86 -5.55
C SER A 117 18.42 -19.67 -5.32
N ILE A 118 18.53 -19.05 -4.15
CA ILE A 118 17.84 -17.81 -3.80
C ILE A 118 18.48 -16.67 -4.59
N GLU A 119 19.81 -16.66 -4.71
CA GLU A 119 20.60 -15.65 -5.41
C GLU A 119 20.18 -15.56 -6.89
N ALA A 120 19.83 -16.71 -7.52
CA ALA A 120 19.35 -16.71 -8.90
C ALA A 120 17.97 -16.02 -9.03
N VAL A 121 17.14 -16.07 -7.99
CA VAL A 121 15.84 -15.39 -7.96
C VAL A 121 16.04 -13.90 -7.71
N THR A 122 16.83 -13.53 -6.68
CA THR A 122 17.09 -12.12 -6.35
C THR A 122 17.79 -11.38 -7.49
N HIS A 123 18.71 -12.04 -8.20
CA HIS A 123 19.37 -11.43 -9.36
C HIS A 123 18.37 -10.98 -10.46
N VAL A 124 17.28 -11.74 -10.67
CA VAL A 124 16.24 -11.31 -11.62
C VAL A 124 15.49 -10.09 -11.12
N LEU A 125 15.26 -9.98 -9.81
CA LEU A 125 14.63 -8.80 -9.22
C LEU A 125 15.53 -7.57 -9.31
N GLU A 126 16.84 -7.76 -9.08
CA GLU A 126 17.88 -6.73 -9.20
C GLU A 126 18.02 -6.21 -10.63
N GLU A 127 17.96 -7.10 -11.64
CA GLU A 127 17.97 -6.72 -13.06
C GLU A 127 16.79 -5.80 -13.43
N GLN A 128 15.71 -5.83 -12.68
CA GLN A 128 14.53 -4.98 -12.85
C GLN A 128 14.46 -3.84 -11.85
N ALA A 129 15.54 -3.58 -11.10
CA ALA A 129 15.62 -2.56 -10.05
C ALA A 129 14.49 -2.67 -9.00
N LEU A 130 13.97 -3.88 -8.76
CA LEU A 130 12.93 -4.11 -7.75
C LEU A 130 13.53 -4.16 -6.35
N VAL A 131 12.91 -3.45 -5.41
CA VAL A 131 13.29 -3.46 -4.00
C VAL A 131 12.71 -4.70 -3.33
N TYR A 132 13.51 -5.42 -2.56
CA TYR A 132 13.07 -6.63 -1.88
C TYR A 132 13.78 -6.86 -0.55
N ASP A 133 13.11 -7.63 0.33
CA ASP A 133 13.66 -8.14 1.59
C ASP A 133 13.58 -9.67 1.62
N VAL A 134 14.60 -10.32 2.17
CA VAL A 134 14.64 -11.79 2.30
C VAL A 134 14.43 -12.19 3.75
N GLU A 135 13.33 -12.87 4.02
CA GLU A 135 13.00 -13.42 5.34
C GLU A 135 13.17 -14.95 5.36
N ARG A 136 13.85 -15.48 6.36
CA ARG A 136 13.96 -16.92 6.62
C ARG A 136 13.22 -17.30 7.88
N LYS A 137 12.10 -18.02 7.73
CA LYS A 137 11.28 -18.53 8.84
C LYS A 137 11.63 -19.99 9.12
N GLN A 138 12.07 -20.26 10.33
CA GLN A 138 12.27 -21.63 10.81
C GLN A 138 10.98 -22.12 11.49
N VAL A 139 10.38 -23.16 10.94
CA VAL A 139 9.14 -23.74 11.46
C VAL A 139 9.42 -25.19 11.87
N ARG A 140 9.15 -25.53 13.14
CA ARG A 140 9.20 -26.91 13.63
C ARG A 140 7.81 -27.53 13.52
N LYS A 141 7.65 -28.51 12.63
CA LYS A 141 6.39 -29.24 12.45
C LYS A 141 6.69 -30.74 12.50
N ASP A 142 5.93 -31.48 13.32
CA ASP A 142 6.07 -32.93 13.50
C ASP A 142 7.50 -33.36 13.87
N GLY A 143 8.21 -32.57 14.68
CA GLY A 143 9.58 -32.84 15.11
C GLY A 143 10.66 -32.54 14.06
N VAL A 144 10.27 -32.15 12.84
CA VAL A 144 11.18 -31.78 11.74
C VAL A 144 11.26 -30.28 11.63
N GLU A 145 12.47 -29.72 11.68
CA GLU A 145 12.72 -28.32 11.38
C GLU A 145 12.72 -28.09 9.87
N ARG A 146 11.96 -27.11 9.43
CA ARG A 146 11.89 -26.69 8.05
C ARG A 146 12.16 -25.19 7.96
N ILE A 147 13.06 -24.81 7.09
CA ILE A 147 13.33 -23.41 6.78
C ILE A 147 12.50 -23.06 5.55
N PHE A 148 11.71 -22.02 5.68
CA PHE A 148 10.99 -21.38 4.56
C PHE A 148 11.66 -20.05 4.27
N THR A 149 11.95 -19.80 3.03
CA THR A 149 12.48 -18.51 2.58
C THR A 149 11.36 -17.77 1.86
N HIS A 150 11.08 -16.57 2.34
CA HIS A 150 10.15 -15.63 1.73
C HIS A 150 10.98 -14.45 1.21
N ILE A 151 10.65 -13.99 0.01
CA ILE A 151 11.17 -12.74 -0.55
C ILE A 151 9.96 -11.81 -0.66
N HIS A 152 9.99 -10.73 0.10
CA HIS A 152 8.98 -9.68 0.05
C HIS A 152 9.44 -8.63 -0.95
N VAL A 153 8.74 -8.51 -2.08
CA VAL A 153 9.07 -7.54 -3.13
C VAL A 153 8.13 -6.35 -3.00
N ARG A 154 8.72 -5.16 -2.97
CA ARG A 154 8.00 -3.88 -2.97
C ARG A 154 7.93 -3.39 -4.40
N ASP A 155 6.74 -3.47 -4.95
CA ASP A 155 6.40 -2.95 -6.27
C ASP A 155 5.03 -2.25 -6.14
N ARG A 156 4.36 -1.94 -7.23
CA ARG A 156 3.00 -1.36 -7.22
C ARG A 156 2.05 -2.09 -6.25
N TYR A 157 2.16 -3.42 -6.19
CA TYR A 157 1.56 -4.26 -5.15
C TYR A 157 2.66 -5.01 -4.40
N PRO A 158 2.46 -5.30 -3.12
CA PRO A 158 3.40 -6.13 -2.38
C PRO A 158 3.31 -7.58 -2.87
N PHE A 159 4.47 -8.20 -3.10
CA PHE A 159 4.55 -9.61 -3.43
C PHE A 159 5.21 -10.40 -2.31
N GLU A 160 4.66 -11.58 -1.99
CA GLU A 160 5.32 -12.58 -1.17
C GLU A 160 5.74 -13.78 -2.05
N LEU A 161 7.02 -13.89 -2.33
CA LEU A 161 7.58 -15.01 -3.08
C LEU A 161 8.06 -16.10 -2.11
N THR A 162 7.33 -17.22 -2.00
CA THR A 162 7.79 -18.36 -1.19
C THR A 162 8.68 -19.27 -2.01
N ILE A 163 9.93 -19.43 -1.61
CA ILE A 163 10.93 -20.20 -2.34
C ILE A 163 10.93 -21.67 -1.89
N TYR A 164 10.78 -22.56 -2.85
CA TYR A 164 10.86 -23.99 -2.68
C TYR A 164 11.95 -24.60 -3.57
N ALA A 165 12.57 -25.70 -3.14
CA ALA A 165 13.49 -26.46 -3.99
C ALA A 165 12.83 -26.84 -5.33
N ALA A 166 13.60 -26.77 -6.43
CA ALA A 166 13.12 -27.00 -7.79
C ALA A 166 12.38 -28.34 -7.96
N ALA A 167 12.80 -29.38 -7.26
CA ALA A 167 12.15 -30.70 -7.26
C ALA A 167 10.72 -30.70 -6.70
N LYS A 168 10.33 -29.70 -5.91
CA LYS A 168 9.01 -29.61 -5.27
C LYS A 168 7.91 -29.02 -6.16
N VAL A 169 8.16 -28.66 -7.39
CA VAL A 169 7.19 -28.08 -8.34
C VAL A 169 5.92 -28.91 -8.52
N ARG A 170 6.02 -30.25 -8.38
CA ARG A 170 4.89 -31.20 -8.48
C ARG A 170 4.25 -31.52 -7.14
N VAL A 171 4.81 -31.07 -6.01
CA VAL A 171 4.27 -31.35 -4.67
C VAL A 171 2.96 -30.61 -4.48
N VAL A 172 1.95 -31.30 -3.92
CA VAL A 172 0.69 -30.70 -3.53
C VAL A 172 0.83 -30.18 -2.10
N PHE A 173 0.74 -28.87 -1.95
CA PHE A 173 0.74 -28.21 -0.65
C PHE A 173 -0.68 -28.13 -0.09
N LYS A 174 -0.82 -28.13 1.24
CA LYS A 174 -2.10 -27.98 1.92
C LYS A 174 -2.27 -26.58 2.48
N SER A 175 -3.45 -26.01 2.27
CA SER A 175 -3.82 -24.70 2.83
C SER A 175 -3.93 -24.79 4.36
N SER A 176 -3.33 -23.81 5.05
CA SER A 176 -3.51 -23.62 6.49
C SER A 176 -4.93 -23.13 6.85
N ILE A 177 -5.67 -22.62 5.88
CA ILE A 177 -7.03 -22.09 6.05
C ILE A 177 -8.05 -23.24 5.96
N THR A 178 -8.01 -24.01 4.87
CA THR A 178 -9.03 -25.03 4.57
C THR A 178 -8.59 -26.46 4.87
N GLY A 179 -7.27 -26.71 5.05
CA GLY A 179 -6.68 -28.05 5.16
C GLY A 179 -6.67 -28.86 3.85
N LYS A 180 -7.30 -28.34 2.78
CA LYS A 180 -7.35 -28.95 1.44
C LYS A 180 -6.09 -28.60 0.63
N ALA A 181 -5.96 -29.18 -0.56
CA ALA A 181 -4.91 -28.78 -1.50
C ALA A 181 -5.00 -27.28 -1.80
N ILE A 182 -3.86 -26.59 -1.81
CA ILE A 182 -3.79 -25.18 -2.19
C ILE A 182 -4.15 -25.07 -3.67
N GLU A 183 -5.10 -24.20 -3.99
CA GLU A 183 -5.34 -23.75 -5.36
C GLU A 183 -4.11 -23.00 -5.87
N ARG A 184 -3.68 -23.33 -7.08
CA ARG A 184 -2.49 -22.74 -7.70
C ARG A 184 -2.65 -22.68 -9.21
N ALA A 185 -2.19 -21.60 -9.81
CA ALA A 185 -2.18 -21.40 -11.25
C ALA A 185 -0.76 -21.24 -11.78
N SER A 186 -0.43 -21.97 -12.85
CA SER A 186 0.76 -21.70 -13.67
C SER A 186 0.51 -20.51 -14.59
N ILE A 187 1.54 -19.98 -15.25
CA ILE A 187 1.41 -18.91 -16.23
C ILE A 187 0.31 -19.22 -17.26
N PRO A 188 0.33 -20.35 -18.01
CA PRO A 188 -0.74 -20.63 -18.98
C PRO A 188 -2.14 -20.78 -18.36
N GLN A 189 -2.22 -21.30 -17.12
CA GLN A 189 -3.52 -21.42 -16.43
C GLN A 189 -4.04 -20.04 -16.00
N LEU A 190 -3.17 -19.15 -15.56
CA LEU A 190 -3.54 -17.77 -15.21
C LEU A 190 -3.94 -16.98 -16.45
N GLU A 191 -3.22 -17.10 -17.56
CA GLU A 191 -3.56 -16.47 -18.82
C GLU A 191 -4.94 -16.91 -19.33
N GLN A 192 -5.21 -18.22 -19.31
CA GLN A 192 -6.52 -18.75 -19.67
C GLN A 192 -7.63 -18.26 -18.73
N PHE A 193 -7.35 -18.22 -17.43
CA PHE A 193 -8.27 -17.70 -16.42
C PHE A 193 -8.59 -16.22 -16.65
N LEU A 194 -7.59 -15.39 -16.89
CA LEU A 194 -7.75 -13.95 -17.15
C LEU A 194 -8.56 -13.71 -18.44
N ALA A 195 -8.26 -14.43 -19.51
CA ALA A 195 -9.01 -14.33 -20.77
C ALA A 195 -10.48 -14.73 -20.63
N SER A 196 -10.81 -15.66 -19.70
CA SER A 196 -12.18 -16.07 -19.44
C SER A 196 -12.93 -15.15 -18.48
N GLU A 197 -12.23 -14.59 -17.49
CA GLU A 197 -12.81 -13.72 -16.46
C GLU A 197 -12.99 -12.29 -16.95
N TYR A 198 -12.08 -11.81 -17.82
CA TYR A 198 -12.06 -10.46 -18.39
C TYR A 198 -12.03 -10.50 -19.92
N PRO A 199 -13.11 -11.00 -20.57
CA PRO A 199 -13.13 -11.21 -22.02
C PRO A 199 -13.05 -9.91 -22.85
N GLU A 200 -13.27 -8.77 -22.21
CA GLU A 200 -13.16 -7.44 -22.81
C GLU A 200 -11.69 -6.95 -22.91
N LEU A 201 -10.75 -7.62 -22.23
CA LEU A 201 -9.36 -7.23 -22.21
C LEU A 201 -8.51 -8.24 -22.99
N GLU A 202 -7.65 -7.74 -23.86
CA GLU A 202 -6.59 -8.55 -24.43
C GLU A 202 -5.45 -8.70 -23.41
N VAL A 203 -5.19 -9.92 -22.96
CA VAL A 203 -4.24 -10.20 -21.85
C VAL A 203 -2.85 -9.64 -22.15
N GLU A 204 -2.35 -9.78 -23.39
CA GLU A 204 -1.03 -9.28 -23.78
C GLU A 204 -0.97 -7.74 -23.69
N THR A 205 -1.96 -7.07 -24.26
CA THR A 205 -2.04 -5.59 -24.24
C THR A 205 -2.15 -5.08 -22.80
N ALA A 206 -2.98 -5.71 -21.97
CA ALA A 206 -3.14 -5.31 -20.57
C ALA A 206 -1.83 -5.48 -19.76
N VAL A 207 -1.05 -6.53 -20.00
CA VAL A 207 0.25 -6.71 -19.33
C VAL A 207 1.27 -5.66 -19.79
N VAL A 208 1.35 -5.38 -21.10
CA VAL A 208 2.26 -4.35 -21.64
C VAL A 208 1.88 -2.96 -21.09
N GLU A 209 0.59 -2.61 -21.06
CA GLU A 209 0.14 -1.35 -20.47
C GLU A 209 0.51 -1.22 -18.99
N MET A 210 0.60 -2.34 -18.26
CA MET A 210 1.06 -2.32 -16.87
C MET A 210 2.59 -2.21 -16.76
N GLU A 211 3.35 -2.80 -17.67
CA GLU A 211 4.81 -2.65 -17.74
C GLU A 211 5.21 -1.19 -18.05
N ASP A 212 4.45 -0.53 -18.92
CA ASP A 212 4.66 0.87 -19.30
C ASP A 212 4.12 1.88 -18.27
N ARG A 213 3.36 1.43 -17.30
CA ARG A 213 2.74 2.29 -16.29
C ARG A 213 3.78 2.74 -15.28
N VAL A 214 4.16 4.01 -15.37
CA VAL A 214 5.08 4.65 -14.42
C VAL A 214 4.49 4.60 -13.01
N ASP A 215 5.24 4.05 -12.05
CA ASP A 215 4.86 4.11 -10.63
C ASP A 215 4.86 5.57 -10.17
N ARG A 216 3.68 6.10 -9.78
CA ARG A 216 3.53 7.48 -9.30
C ARG A 216 4.50 7.82 -8.16
N PHE A 217 4.86 6.87 -7.30
CA PHE A 217 5.79 7.10 -6.20
C PHE A 217 7.23 7.27 -6.68
N GLN A 218 7.64 6.64 -7.79
CA GLN A 218 8.92 6.92 -8.44
C GLN A 218 8.94 8.34 -9.03
N VAL A 219 7.82 8.80 -9.58
CA VAL A 219 7.69 10.20 -10.03
C VAL A 219 7.83 11.16 -8.86
N TYR A 220 7.12 10.91 -7.75
CA TYR A 220 7.24 11.76 -6.55
C TYR A 220 8.67 11.80 -6.03
N GLN A 221 9.33 10.65 -5.90
CA GLN A 221 10.73 10.57 -5.47
C GLN A 221 11.65 11.38 -6.41
N SER A 222 11.48 11.23 -7.72
CA SER A 222 12.28 11.94 -8.71
C SER A 222 12.09 13.46 -8.67
N LEU A 223 10.93 13.94 -8.25
CA LEU A 223 10.63 15.38 -8.08
C LEU A 223 11.09 15.92 -6.72
N LEU A 224 11.09 15.09 -5.68
CA LEU A 224 11.51 15.47 -4.32
C LEU A 224 13.02 15.57 -4.17
N LEU A 225 13.77 14.58 -4.64
CA LEU A 225 15.22 14.52 -4.42
C LEU A 225 15.98 15.77 -4.89
N PRO A 226 15.66 16.40 -6.04
CA PRO A 226 16.34 17.63 -6.46
C PRO A 226 16.15 18.83 -5.51
N LEU A 227 15.13 18.82 -4.66
CA LEU A 227 14.89 19.89 -3.68
C LEU A 227 16.01 20.03 -2.64
N GLU A 228 16.83 19.01 -2.41
CA GLU A 228 18.01 19.05 -1.54
C GLU A 228 19.01 20.13 -1.99
N TYR A 229 19.04 20.38 -3.31
CA TYR A 229 19.93 21.40 -3.91
C TYR A 229 19.27 22.78 -3.99
N VAL A 230 17.98 22.90 -3.65
CA VAL A 230 17.24 24.15 -3.66
C VAL A 230 17.41 24.84 -2.31
N LYS A 231 18.41 25.74 -2.21
CA LYS A 231 18.62 26.51 -0.99
C LYS A 231 17.69 27.72 -0.92
N GLU A 232 17.09 27.91 0.25
CA GLU A 232 16.14 28.97 0.55
C GLU A 232 16.82 30.15 1.27
N ASP A 233 16.13 31.29 1.34
CA ASP A 233 16.65 32.47 2.07
C ASP A 233 16.62 32.17 3.58
N PRO A 234 17.79 32.14 4.27
CA PRO A 234 17.88 31.78 5.69
C PRO A 234 17.07 32.69 6.64
N ARG A 235 16.61 33.84 6.15
CA ARG A 235 15.76 34.76 6.95
C ARG A 235 14.31 34.24 7.09
N TYR A 236 13.85 33.49 6.10
CA TYR A 236 12.51 32.96 6.05
C TYR A 236 12.48 31.43 6.18
N HIS A 237 13.58 30.77 5.81
CA HIS A 237 13.79 29.34 5.79
C HIS A 237 15.13 28.99 6.48
N PRO A 238 15.17 29.10 7.82
CA PRO A 238 16.38 28.79 8.58
C PRO A 238 16.77 27.31 8.50
N GLU A 239 15.86 26.43 8.12
CA GLU A 239 16.07 24.99 7.91
C GLU A 239 17.03 24.71 6.75
N GLY A 240 17.08 25.54 5.71
CA GLY A 240 18.15 25.59 4.71
C GLY A 240 17.80 25.12 3.32
N ASP A 241 17.16 23.97 3.10
CA ASP A 241 16.77 23.49 1.76
C ASP A 241 15.30 23.08 1.69
N ALA A 242 14.78 23.08 0.44
CA ALA A 242 13.37 22.83 0.21
C ALA A 242 12.96 21.37 0.45
N LEU A 243 13.88 20.39 0.35
CA LEU A 243 13.57 18.99 0.66
C LEU A 243 13.33 18.81 2.17
N TYR A 244 14.27 19.30 2.98
CA TYR A 244 14.16 19.22 4.43
C TYR A 244 12.92 19.98 4.93
N HIS A 245 12.60 21.12 4.31
CA HIS A 245 11.33 21.82 4.55
C HIS A 245 10.11 20.93 4.25
N SER A 246 10.02 20.36 3.04
CA SER A 246 8.88 19.52 2.64
C SER A 246 8.69 18.31 3.55
N LEU A 247 9.78 17.69 4.02
CA LEU A 247 9.73 16.59 4.98
C LEU A 247 9.23 17.01 6.36
N GLN A 248 9.58 18.20 6.83
CA GLN A 248 9.03 18.77 8.08
C GLN A 248 7.52 19.04 7.94
N VAL A 249 7.12 19.65 6.83
CA VAL A 249 5.70 19.92 6.55
C VAL A 249 4.87 18.64 6.50
N PHE A 250 5.40 17.60 5.85
CA PHE A 250 4.78 16.26 5.84
C PHE A 250 4.65 15.68 7.25
N ASP A 251 5.69 15.75 8.07
CA ASP A 251 5.69 15.16 9.41
C ASP A 251 4.65 15.85 10.30
N LEU A 252 4.58 17.18 10.27
CA LEU A 252 3.53 17.96 10.95
C LEU A 252 2.13 17.65 10.44
N ALA A 253 1.97 17.56 9.11
CA ALA A 253 0.69 17.21 8.49
C ALA A 253 0.21 15.81 8.88
N ARG A 254 1.15 14.85 9.01
CA ARG A 254 0.87 13.48 9.45
C ARG A 254 0.39 13.43 10.90
N ASP A 255 0.92 14.27 11.77
CA ASP A 255 0.46 14.36 13.16
C ASP A 255 -0.98 14.87 13.26
N GLU A 256 -1.39 15.75 12.34
CA GLU A 256 -2.72 16.37 12.31
C GLU A 256 -3.78 15.49 11.60
N LEU A 257 -3.46 15.00 10.38
CA LEU A 257 -4.36 14.19 9.54
C LEU A 257 -3.67 12.90 9.06
N PRO A 258 -3.38 11.94 9.97
CA PRO A 258 -2.55 10.77 9.67
C PRO A 258 -3.13 9.80 8.63
N TYR A 259 -4.42 9.89 8.30
CA TYR A 259 -5.11 8.97 7.40
C TYR A 259 -5.59 9.60 6.10
N ASP A 260 -5.24 10.86 5.83
CA ASP A 260 -5.62 11.58 4.62
C ASP A 260 -4.48 11.57 3.59
N GLU A 261 -4.50 10.57 2.70
CA GLU A 261 -3.47 10.39 1.67
C GLU A 261 -3.30 11.64 0.81
N GLU A 262 -4.39 12.26 0.36
CA GLU A 262 -4.36 13.39 -0.56
C GLU A 262 -3.79 14.66 0.09
N PHE A 263 -4.13 14.88 1.35
CA PHE A 263 -3.60 15.98 2.15
C PHE A 263 -2.11 15.80 2.43
N LEU A 264 -1.69 14.60 2.80
CA LEU A 264 -0.28 14.28 3.05
C LEU A 264 0.58 14.37 1.78
N LEU A 265 0.04 13.94 0.64
CA LEU A 265 0.69 14.15 -0.66
C LEU A 265 0.85 15.64 -0.97
N ALA A 266 -0.17 16.45 -0.72
CA ALA A 266 -0.07 17.89 -0.91
C ALA A 266 0.99 18.51 0.02
N ALA A 267 1.04 18.11 1.28
CA ALA A 267 2.04 18.58 2.24
C ALA A 267 3.47 18.22 1.82
N LEU A 268 3.70 17.02 1.29
CA LEU A 268 5.01 16.57 0.84
C LEU A 268 5.43 17.21 -0.49
N LEU A 269 4.49 17.43 -1.43
CA LEU A 269 4.77 17.79 -2.82
C LEU A 269 4.54 19.27 -3.16
N HIS A 270 4.06 20.12 -2.22
CA HIS A 270 3.64 21.48 -2.52
C HIS A 270 4.73 22.35 -3.18
N ASP A 271 5.97 22.07 -2.88
CA ASP A 271 7.14 22.83 -3.28
C ASP A 271 8.02 22.17 -4.35
N VAL A 272 7.62 21.00 -4.92
CA VAL A 272 8.45 20.27 -5.92
C VAL A 272 8.80 21.11 -7.13
N GLY A 273 7.94 22.03 -7.51
CA GLY A 273 8.21 22.94 -8.63
C GLY A 273 9.37 23.92 -8.38
N LYS A 274 9.82 24.14 -7.14
CA LYS A 274 10.98 25.00 -6.83
C LYS A 274 12.29 24.47 -7.45
N ALA A 275 12.38 23.17 -7.70
CA ALA A 275 13.50 22.57 -8.42
C ALA A 275 13.39 22.75 -9.96
N ILE A 276 12.22 23.12 -10.48
CA ILE A 276 11.93 23.27 -11.91
C ILE A 276 11.94 24.76 -12.28
N ASP A 277 11.04 25.53 -11.71
CA ASP A 277 10.97 27.00 -11.88
C ASP A 277 10.65 27.70 -10.53
N ARG A 278 11.65 28.36 -9.96
CA ARG A 278 11.50 29.08 -8.69
C ARG A 278 10.55 30.28 -8.75
N ARG A 279 10.28 30.83 -9.95
CA ARG A 279 9.43 32.02 -10.09
C ARG A 279 7.95 31.67 -10.09
N ASP A 280 7.63 30.52 -10.66
CA ASP A 280 6.28 29.99 -10.71
C ASP A 280 6.29 28.48 -10.35
N HIS A 281 6.77 28.21 -9.11
CA HIS A 281 6.90 26.84 -8.63
C HIS A 281 5.55 26.11 -8.55
N VAL A 282 4.45 26.82 -8.29
CA VAL A 282 3.13 26.21 -8.21
C VAL A 282 2.72 25.64 -9.58
N ALA A 283 2.79 26.44 -10.64
CA ALA A 283 2.44 25.96 -11.96
C ALA A 283 3.41 24.87 -12.46
N ALA A 284 4.73 25.04 -12.23
CA ALA A 284 5.71 24.04 -12.63
C ALA A 284 5.54 22.70 -11.87
N GLY A 285 5.21 22.77 -10.58
CA GLY A 285 4.92 21.57 -9.78
C GLY A 285 3.66 20.84 -10.24
N LEU A 286 2.57 21.57 -10.50
CA LEU A 286 1.32 21.01 -10.99
C LEU A 286 1.47 20.38 -12.37
N GLU A 287 2.23 21.02 -13.29
CA GLU A 287 2.52 20.45 -14.61
C GLU A 287 3.30 19.14 -14.49
N ALA A 288 4.34 19.07 -13.64
CA ALA A 288 5.13 17.89 -13.42
C ALA A 288 4.34 16.74 -12.75
N LEU A 289 3.36 17.07 -11.93
CA LEU A 289 2.50 16.11 -11.22
C LEU A 289 1.23 15.74 -11.98
N GLN A 290 1.00 16.30 -13.18
CA GLN A 290 -0.21 16.05 -13.96
C GLN A 290 -0.38 14.55 -14.27
N GLY A 291 -1.55 14.01 -13.93
CA GLY A 291 -1.88 12.59 -14.12
C GLY A 291 -1.37 11.65 -13.01
N PHE A 292 -0.62 12.17 -12.03
CA PHE A 292 -0.09 11.38 -10.91
C PHE A 292 -0.75 11.71 -9.56
N ILE A 293 -1.44 12.83 -9.45
CA ILE A 293 -2.17 13.28 -8.25
C ILE A 293 -3.65 13.48 -8.56
N THR A 294 -4.48 13.49 -7.51
CA THR A 294 -5.92 13.76 -7.61
C THR A 294 -6.20 15.27 -7.74
N ASP A 295 -7.42 15.61 -8.17
CA ASP A 295 -7.86 17.00 -8.22
C ASP A 295 -7.82 17.70 -6.86
N ARG A 296 -8.07 16.96 -5.75
CA ARG A 296 -8.03 17.49 -4.39
C ARG A 296 -6.59 17.79 -3.97
N THR A 297 -5.64 16.90 -4.21
CA THR A 297 -4.21 17.15 -3.97
C THR A 297 -3.71 18.35 -4.78
N ALA A 298 -4.06 18.39 -6.08
CA ALA A 298 -3.72 19.50 -6.96
C ALA A 298 -4.30 20.82 -6.45
N TRP A 299 -5.53 20.82 -5.96
CA TRP A 299 -6.19 22.00 -5.41
C TRP A 299 -5.43 22.58 -4.19
N PHE A 300 -4.97 21.73 -3.26
CA PHE A 300 -4.15 22.18 -2.14
C PHE A 300 -2.83 22.81 -2.62
N ILE A 301 -2.12 22.16 -3.55
CA ILE A 301 -0.87 22.68 -4.11
C ILE A 301 -1.13 24.00 -4.83
N GLU A 302 -2.20 24.14 -5.61
CA GLU A 302 -2.54 25.39 -6.29
C GLU A 302 -2.81 26.55 -5.34
N HIS A 303 -3.42 26.27 -4.19
CA HIS A 303 -3.94 27.31 -3.31
C HIS A 303 -3.09 27.59 -2.07
N HIS A 304 -1.99 26.82 -1.81
CA HIS A 304 -1.21 26.99 -0.58
C HIS A 304 -0.65 28.42 -0.44
N MET A 305 -0.16 29.03 -1.53
CA MET A 305 0.34 30.41 -1.48
C MET A 305 -0.75 31.44 -1.16
N LEU A 306 -1.99 31.22 -1.62
CA LEU A 306 -3.13 32.06 -1.25
C LEU A 306 -3.54 31.85 0.21
N GLY A 307 -3.43 30.62 0.70
CA GLY A 307 -3.69 30.28 2.09
C GLY A 307 -2.75 30.99 3.07
N HIS A 308 -1.47 31.13 2.72
CA HIS A 308 -0.55 31.99 3.49
C HIS A 308 -1.04 33.44 3.60
N GLY A 309 -1.57 33.99 2.49
CA GLY A 309 -2.17 35.32 2.47
C GLY A 309 -3.39 35.46 3.40
N ILE A 310 -4.10 34.36 3.69
CA ILE A 310 -5.19 34.34 4.68
C ILE A 310 -4.61 34.44 6.10
N LEU A 311 -3.60 33.64 6.41
CA LEU A 311 -2.96 33.64 7.72
C LEU A 311 -2.30 34.98 8.05
N ASP A 312 -1.74 35.67 7.03
CA ASP A 312 -1.10 36.97 7.18
C ASP A 312 -2.05 38.15 7.04
N GLY A 313 -3.32 37.90 6.69
CA GLY A 313 -4.32 38.95 6.44
C GLY A 313 -4.07 39.79 5.20
N THR A 314 -3.20 39.36 4.29
CA THR A 314 -2.82 40.09 3.08
C THR A 314 -3.70 39.82 1.87
N ILE A 315 -4.51 38.74 1.93
CA ILE A 315 -5.38 38.32 0.83
C ILE A 315 -6.57 39.29 0.62
N GLY A 316 -6.88 39.58 -0.64
CA GLY A 316 -8.03 40.41 -0.97
C GLY A 316 -9.38 39.76 -0.65
N ALA A 317 -10.39 40.56 -0.24
CA ALA A 317 -11.70 40.10 0.23
C ALA A 317 -12.43 39.16 -0.77
N ARG A 318 -12.23 39.30 -2.07
CA ARG A 318 -12.86 38.46 -3.11
C ARG A 318 -12.23 37.05 -3.14
N ALA A 319 -10.90 36.98 -3.07
CA ALA A 319 -10.18 35.71 -3.06
C ALA A 319 -10.44 34.94 -1.75
N ARG A 320 -10.45 35.67 -0.61
CA ARG A 320 -10.81 35.10 0.69
C ARG A 320 -12.20 34.45 0.67
N ARG A 321 -13.23 35.16 0.15
CA ARG A 321 -14.57 34.62 0.04
C ARG A 321 -14.66 33.37 -0.83
N ARG A 322 -13.85 33.29 -1.92
CA ARG A 322 -13.80 32.14 -2.81
C ARG A 322 -13.22 30.92 -2.09
N LEU A 323 -12.13 31.10 -1.36
CA LEU A 323 -11.50 30.02 -0.60
C LEU A 323 -12.39 29.54 0.55
N HIS A 324 -13.01 30.44 1.29
CA HIS A 324 -13.97 30.07 2.35
C HIS A 324 -15.21 29.31 1.84
N ALA A 325 -15.54 29.38 0.56
CA ALA A 325 -16.64 28.65 -0.03
C ALA A 325 -16.26 27.21 -0.45
N SER A 326 -14.98 26.86 -0.38
CA SER A 326 -14.49 25.50 -0.66
C SER A 326 -14.68 24.60 0.56
N GLU A 327 -15.05 23.36 0.33
CA GLU A 327 -15.15 22.34 1.37
C GLU A 327 -13.76 22.00 1.98
N GLN A 328 -12.68 22.21 1.23
CA GLN A 328 -11.30 21.95 1.66
C GLN A 328 -10.64 23.16 2.38
N PHE A 329 -11.41 24.17 2.77
CA PHE A 329 -10.84 25.41 3.29
C PHE A 329 -10.11 25.21 4.63
N GLU A 330 -10.70 24.44 5.55
CA GLU A 330 -10.12 24.18 6.88
C GLU A 330 -8.79 23.40 6.76
N GLU A 331 -8.73 22.41 5.88
CA GLU A 331 -7.52 21.64 5.59
C GLU A 331 -6.46 22.52 4.90
N LEU A 332 -6.84 23.46 4.03
CA LEU A 332 -5.89 24.40 3.44
C LEU A 332 -5.25 25.31 4.51
N GLU A 333 -6.04 25.81 5.45
CA GLU A 333 -5.49 26.58 6.57
C GLU A 333 -4.52 25.72 7.41
N LEU A 334 -4.84 24.44 7.60
CA LEU A 334 -3.99 23.50 8.31
C LEU A 334 -2.68 23.25 7.55
N LEU A 335 -2.74 23.01 6.25
CA LEU A 335 -1.56 22.85 5.39
C LEU A 335 -0.63 24.06 5.51
N CYS A 336 -1.19 25.28 5.42
CA CYS A 336 -0.41 26.51 5.53
C CYS A 336 0.20 26.73 6.92
N LYS A 337 -0.42 26.21 7.98
CA LYS A 337 0.19 26.19 9.32
C LYS A 337 1.36 25.22 9.37
N CYS A 338 1.20 24.00 8.86
CA CYS A 338 2.27 23.01 8.78
C CYS A 338 3.46 23.55 7.97
N ASP A 339 3.20 24.19 6.81
CA ASP A 339 4.23 24.83 6.00
C ASP A 339 4.99 25.95 6.77
N ARG A 340 4.26 26.77 7.52
CA ARG A 340 4.88 27.81 8.34
C ARG A 340 5.70 27.24 9.50
N ASP A 341 5.18 26.22 10.17
CA ASP A 341 5.78 25.63 11.36
C ASP A 341 6.91 24.65 10.98
N GLY A 342 6.95 24.14 9.73
CA GLY A 342 7.98 23.29 9.14
C GLY A 342 9.30 24.01 8.80
N ARG A 343 9.59 25.16 9.43
CA ARG A 343 10.79 25.98 9.20
C ARG A 343 11.73 25.95 10.40
N GLN A 344 12.02 24.78 10.92
CA GLN A 344 12.82 24.60 12.12
C GLN A 344 14.17 23.94 11.81
N VAL A 345 15.22 24.41 12.48
CA VAL A 345 16.57 23.85 12.35
C VAL A 345 16.74 22.67 13.29
N GLY A 346 17.30 21.56 12.78
CA GLY A 346 17.72 20.42 13.59
C GLY A 346 16.59 19.52 14.07
N VAL A 347 15.41 19.60 13.48
CA VAL A 347 14.30 18.68 13.72
C VAL A 347 14.58 17.36 13.00
N VAL A 348 14.31 16.23 13.66
CA VAL A 348 14.41 14.90 13.02
C VAL A 348 13.17 14.69 12.15
N THR A 349 13.37 14.46 10.85
CA THR A 349 12.29 14.13 9.90
C THR A 349 12.44 12.71 9.40
N PRO A 350 11.37 12.09 8.88
CA PRO A 350 11.50 10.88 8.06
C PRO A 350 12.37 11.20 6.82
N ASP A 351 12.96 10.19 6.21
CA ASP A 351 13.54 10.35 4.87
C ASP A 351 12.45 10.27 3.77
N VAL A 352 12.85 10.49 2.52
CA VAL A 352 11.92 10.50 1.37
C VAL A 352 11.25 9.15 1.20
N GLU A 353 12.01 8.07 1.36
CA GLU A 353 11.51 6.70 1.19
C GLU A 353 10.49 6.35 2.28
N ASP A 354 10.79 6.68 3.54
CA ASP A 354 9.87 6.46 4.66
C ASP A 354 8.57 7.27 4.51
N ALA A 355 8.66 8.53 4.09
CA ALA A 355 7.49 9.38 3.86
C ALA A 355 6.61 8.86 2.72
N LEU A 356 7.21 8.45 1.60
CA LEU A 356 6.49 7.90 0.46
C LEU A 356 5.90 6.51 0.75
N GLU A 357 6.60 5.65 1.51
CA GLU A 357 6.06 4.35 1.89
C GLU A 357 4.87 4.50 2.85
N TYR A 358 4.94 5.44 3.80
CA TYR A 358 3.80 5.77 4.67
C TYR A 358 2.55 6.13 3.84
N ILE A 359 2.69 7.03 2.87
CA ILE A 359 1.58 7.45 2.00
C ILE A 359 1.10 6.27 1.13
N ARG A 360 2.02 5.47 0.60
CA ARG A 360 1.69 4.27 -0.19
C ARG A 360 0.87 3.26 0.61
N GLU A 361 1.21 3.07 1.89
CA GLU A 361 0.44 2.19 2.79
C GLU A 361 -0.95 2.74 3.08
N LEU A 362 -1.13 4.06 3.17
CA LEU A 362 -2.46 4.68 3.32
C LEU A 362 -3.34 4.39 2.10
N GLY A 363 -2.84 4.61 0.88
CA GLY A 363 -3.57 4.32 -0.35
C GLY A 363 -3.96 2.84 -0.46
N ARG A 364 -3.14 1.92 0.09
CA ARG A 364 -3.45 0.48 0.19
C ARG A 364 -4.47 0.16 1.29
N THR A 365 -4.64 1.03 2.27
CA THR A 365 -5.44 0.76 3.46
C THR A 365 -6.80 1.45 3.42
N PHE A 366 -6.90 2.62 2.82
CA PHE A 366 -8.08 3.51 2.84
C PHE A 366 -8.49 4.00 1.44
N GLY A 367 -7.69 3.75 0.38
CA GLY A 367 -7.95 4.13 -1.01
C GLY A 367 -8.90 3.21 -1.78
#